data_5d7f78736ad418eb7e12bcbfae05c32e
#
_entry.id   5d7f78736ad418eb7e12bcbfae05c32e
#
_cell.length_a   1.000
_cell.length_b   1.000
_cell.length_c   1.000
_cell.angle_alpha   90.00
_cell.angle_beta   90.00
_cell.angle_gamma   90.00
#
_symmetry.space_group_name_H-M   'P 1'
#
loop_
_entity.id
_entity.type
_entity.pdbx_description
1 polymer ?
#
loop_
_entity_poly.entity_id
_entity_poly.type
_entity_poly.pdbx_seq_one_letter_code
_entity_poly.pdbx_strand_id
1 'polypeptide(L)'
;MANGSLSTGSGGEGEIRQRIVEADLVECIVALPAQLFLTTGIPACLWFLTRDKSGRNLKHGGRDRRGETLFIDARKLGTMQTRTLRVLTGGDDGESMLADGTGDPKSDSDLGRIVYAFRQWRGEPAPAWWNDGEHGEWVYGDIPGFCKAETIAGIGKHGFVLTPGRYVGAEEVEEDGEPFAEKYPRLLAELEVCFGEGERLMAVVREQLKGVAR
;
A
#
# COMPACT_ATOMS: atom_id res chain seq x y z
N MET A 1 -5.25 12.26 4.50
CA MET A 1 -4.41 13.37 4.04
C MET A 1 -3.85 13.05 2.66
N ALA A 2 -3.43 14.04 1.86
CA ALA A 2 -2.71 13.76 0.60
C ALA A 2 -1.32 13.18 0.89
N ASN A 3 -0.82 12.29 0.00
CA ASN A 3 0.50 11.66 0.20
C ASN A 3 1.67 12.65 0.30
N GLY A 4 1.53 13.86 -0.23
CA GLY A 4 2.53 14.93 -0.07
C GLY A 4 2.87 15.22 1.39
N SER A 5 1.91 15.11 2.30
CA SER A 5 2.13 15.33 3.75
C SER A 5 3.17 14.39 4.37
N LEU A 6 3.45 13.25 3.73
CA LEU A 6 4.40 12.26 4.21
C LEU A 6 5.88 12.65 3.94
N SER A 7 6.13 13.51 2.96
CA SER A 7 7.50 13.77 2.48
C SER A 7 7.86 15.24 2.26
N THR A 8 6.88 16.14 2.10
CA THR A 8 7.15 17.55 1.83
C THR A 8 7.91 18.22 2.97
N GLY A 9 8.87 19.07 2.62
CA GLY A 9 9.59 19.92 3.57
C GLY A 9 9.20 21.40 3.50
N SER A 10 8.30 21.77 2.59
CA SER A 10 7.88 23.16 2.38
C SER A 10 7.09 23.70 3.57
N GLY A 11 7.23 25.00 3.86
CA GLY A 11 6.39 25.67 4.85
C GLY A 11 6.52 25.16 6.31
N GLY A 12 7.63 24.49 6.66
CA GLY A 12 7.84 23.96 8.01
C GLY A 12 7.17 22.60 8.26
N GLU A 13 6.50 22.01 7.27
CA GLU A 13 5.84 20.70 7.43
C GLU A 13 6.81 19.58 7.83
N GLY A 14 8.06 19.63 7.36
CA GLY A 14 9.10 18.69 7.75
C GLY A 14 9.40 18.72 9.24
N GLU A 15 9.51 19.94 9.84
CA GLU A 15 9.76 20.10 11.28
C GLU A 15 8.56 19.64 12.12
N ILE A 16 7.33 19.93 11.69
CA ILE A 16 6.13 19.48 12.36
C ILE A 16 6.09 17.95 12.38
N ARG A 17 6.35 17.32 11.23
CA ARG A 17 6.39 15.87 11.09
C ARG A 17 7.45 15.24 11.99
N GLN A 18 8.66 15.81 12.00
CA GLN A 18 9.74 15.36 12.89
C GLN A 18 9.31 15.42 14.35
N ARG A 19 8.77 16.54 14.81
CA ARG A 19 8.33 16.70 16.21
C ARG A 19 7.23 15.70 16.60
N ILE A 20 6.29 15.39 15.70
CA ILE A 20 5.22 14.42 15.95
C ILE A 20 5.83 13.01 16.08
N VAL A 21 6.81 12.66 15.27
CA VAL A 21 7.50 11.37 15.35
C VAL A 21 8.37 11.26 16.60
N GLU A 22 9.17 12.30 16.91
CA GLU A 22 10.03 12.34 18.10
C GLU A 22 9.20 12.32 19.41
N ALA A 23 8.00 12.88 19.39
CA ALA A 23 7.06 12.79 20.50
C ALA A 23 6.36 11.42 20.61
N ASP A 24 6.71 10.47 19.76
CA ASP A 24 6.16 9.10 19.71
C ASP A 24 4.65 9.04 19.52
N LEU A 25 4.08 9.99 18.77
CA LEU A 25 2.64 10.09 18.55
C LEU A 25 2.14 9.31 17.33
N VAL A 26 3.02 9.00 16.36
CA VAL A 26 2.63 8.29 15.13
C VAL A 26 2.58 6.79 15.40
N GLU A 27 1.39 6.22 15.40
CA GLU A 27 1.17 4.78 15.61
C GLU A 27 1.32 4.01 14.28
N CYS A 28 0.58 4.44 13.24
CA CYS A 28 0.63 3.77 11.95
C CYS A 28 0.44 4.78 10.81
N ILE A 29 1.10 4.53 9.69
CA ILE A 29 0.91 5.23 8.42
C ILE A 29 0.49 4.21 7.36
N VAL A 30 -0.66 4.47 6.71
CA VAL A 30 -1.14 3.64 5.60
C VAL A 30 -1.17 4.48 4.33
N ALA A 31 -0.40 4.10 3.31
CA ALA A 31 -0.51 4.68 1.98
C ALA A 31 -1.59 3.96 1.19
N LEU A 32 -2.62 4.68 0.79
CA LEU A 32 -3.75 4.16 0.02
C LEU A 32 -3.49 4.26 -1.50
N PRO A 33 -4.13 3.42 -2.31
CA PRO A 33 -4.04 3.51 -3.76
C PRO A 33 -4.66 4.81 -4.30
N ALA A 34 -4.27 5.18 -5.51
CA ALA A 34 -4.93 6.25 -6.25
C ALA A 34 -6.34 5.84 -6.69
N GLN A 35 -7.16 6.84 -7.02
CA GLN A 35 -8.51 6.65 -7.58
C GLN A 35 -9.53 5.98 -6.63
N LEU A 36 -9.32 6.05 -5.31
CA LEU A 36 -10.30 5.57 -4.32
C LEU A 36 -11.50 6.51 -4.14
N PHE A 37 -11.38 7.77 -4.55
CA PHE A 37 -12.41 8.78 -4.31
C PHE A 37 -13.03 9.22 -5.63
N LEU A 38 -14.35 9.33 -5.68
CA LEU A 38 -15.10 9.72 -6.88
C LEU A 38 -14.69 11.08 -7.45
N THR A 39 -14.29 12.01 -6.57
CA THR A 39 -14.00 13.40 -6.93
C THR A 39 -12.54 13.69 -7.19
N THR A 40 -11.63 12.77 -6.88
CA THR A 40 -10.20 12.97 -7.06
C THR A 40 -9.45 11.65 -7.29
N GLY A 41 -8.56 11.63 -8.26
CA GLY A 41 -7.64 10.53 -8.49
C GLY A 41 -6.37 10.57 -7.63
N ILE A 42 -6.21 11.61 -6.79
CA ILE A 42 -4.99 11.79 -5.98
C ILE A 42 -4.94 10.71 -4.89
N PRO A 43 -3.81 9.98 -4.74
CA PRO A 43 -3.66 9.01 -3.66
C PRO A 43 -3.64 9.70 -2.30
N ALA A 44 -4.28 9.07 -1.34
CA ALA A 44 -4.34 9.54 0.04
C ALA A 44 -3.52 8.66 0.98
N CYS A 45 -3.28 9.15 2.19
CA CYS A 45 -2.70 8.39 3.28
C CYS A 45 -3.51 8.57 4.56
N LEU A 46 -3.49 7.55 5.40
CA LEU A 46 -4.06 7.58 6.74
C LEU A 46 -2.93 7.74 7.75
N TRP A 47 -3.16 8.62 8.72
CA TRP A 47 -2.31 8.82 9.87
C TRP A 47 -3.06 8.37 11.10
N PHE A 48 -2.57 7.35 11.76
CA PHE A 48 -3.05 6.92 13.06
C PHE A 48 -2.15 7.51 14.12
N LEU A 49 -2.73 8.37 14.96
CA LEU A 49 -2.02 9.05 16.03
C LEU A 49 -2.57 8.59 17.38
N THR A 50 -1.68 8.34 18.35
CA THR A 50 -2.05 7.97 19.70
C THR A 50 -1.11 8.65 20.72
N ARG A 51 -1.60 8.89 21.92
CA ARG A 51 -0.79 9.37 23.05
C ARG A 51 -0.26 8.25 23.93
N ASP A 52 -0.78 7.04 23.74
CA ASP A 52 -0.41 5.89 24.56
C ASP A 52 -0.19 4.66 23.67
N LYS A 53 1.05 4.26 23.53
CA LYS A 53 1.49 3.06 22.81
C LYS A 53 1.84 1.90 23.75
N SER A 54 1.58 2.05 25.07
CA SER A 54 1.91 1.01 26.05
C SER A 54 1.08 -0.27 25.91
N GLY A 55 0.00 -0.22 25.14
CA GLY A 55 -0.96 -1.33 24.97
C GLY A 55 -1.98 -1.46 26.10
N ARG A 56 -1.83 -0.70 27.21
CA ARG A 56 -2.72 -0.80 28.37
C ARG A 56 -4.12 -0.24 28.12
N ASN A 57 -4.24 0.73 27.22
CA ASN A 57 -5.50 1.39 26.84
C ASN A 57 -6.34 0.61 25.84
N LEU A 58 -5.84 -0.52 25.34
CA LEU A 58 -6.58 -1.36 24.42
C LEU A 58 -7.59 -2.23 25.16
N LYS A 59 -8.80 -2.34 24.62
CA LYS A 59 -9.92 -3.10 25.22
C LYS A 59 -9.54 -4.52 25.64
N HIS A 60 -8.66 -5.15 24.87
CA HIS A 60 -8.24 -6.54 25.07
C HIS A 60 -6.75 -6.68 25.46
N GLY A 61 -6.11 -5.55 25.86
CA GLY A 61 -4.67 -5.50 26.02
C GLY A 61 -3.94 -5.46 24.68
N GLY A 62 -2.62 -5.30 24.75
CA GLY A 62 -1.78 -5.27 23.56
C GLY A 62 -0.31 -5.22 23.95
N ARG A 63 0.59 -5.29 22.98
CA ARG A 63 2.02 -5.15 23.21
C ARG A 63 2.42 -3.68 23.43
N ASP A 64 3.53 -3.47 24.09
CA ASP A 64 4.19 -2.16 24.16
C ASP A 64 4.82 -1.85 22.77
N ARG A 65 4.43 -0.72 22.19
CA ARG A 65 4.83 -0.25 20.86
C ARG A 65 5.54 1.10 20.90
N ARG A 66 5.94 1.52 22.10
CA ARG A 66 6.64 2.79 22.26
C ARG A 66 7.95 2.79 21.47
N GLY A 67 8.20 3.91 20.80
CA GLY A 67 9.37 4.06 19.94
C GLY A 67 9.27 3.42 18.57
N GLU A 68 8.12 2.81 18.22
CA GLU A 68 7.91 2.16 16.93
C GLU A 68 6.73 2.81 16.16
N THR A 69 6.79 2.73 14.84
CA THR A 69 5.71 3.13 13.92
C THR A 69 5.51 2.03 12.88
N LEU A 70 4.28 1.62 12.66
CA LEU A 70 3.95 0.68 11.59
C LEU A 70 3.74 1.43 10.27
N PHE A 71 4.36 0.96 9.20
CA PHE A 71 4.15 1.41 7.84
C PHE A 71 3.43 0.34 7.04
N ILE A 72 2.34 0.71 6.37
CA ILE A 72 1.58 -0.17 5.48
C ILE A 72 1.50 0.48 4.10
N ASP A 73 1.99 -0.20 3.09
CA ASP A 73 1.89 0.22 1.70
C ASP A 73 0.76 -0.52 0.99
N ALA A 74 -0.43 0.07 1.03
CA ALA A 74 -1.62 -0.46 0.39
C ALA A 74 -1.83 0.05 -1.05
N ARG A 75 -0.85 0.75 -1.66
CA ARG A 75 -0.99 1.37 -2.99
C ARG A 75 -1.26 0.39 -4.12
N LYS A 76 -0.87 -0.88 -3.95
CA LYS A 76 -1.12 -1.95 -4.93
C LYS A 76 -2.47 -2.65 -4.73
N LEU A 77 -3.14 -2.42 -3.61
CA LEU A 77 -4.42 -3.05 -3.29
C LEU A 77 -5.57 -2.45 -4.11
N GLY A 78 -6.66 -3.18 -4.13
CA GLY A 78 -7.90 -2.81 -4.80
C GLY A 78 -7.91 -3.08 -6.30
N THR A 79 -9.10 -3.15 -6.84
CA THR A 79 -9.39 -3.39 -8.25
C THR A 79 -10.08 -2.20 -8.89
N MET A 80 -9.85 -1.99 -10.18
CA MET A 80 -10.54 -0.93 -10.93
C MET A 80 -11.97 -1.35 -11.24
N GLN A 81 -12.94 -0.70 -10.61
CA GLN A 81 -14.35 -0.90 -10.90
C GLN A 81 -14.78 -0.17 -12.18
N THR A 82 -14.20 1.02 -12.41
CA THR A 82 -14.38 1.80 -13.62
C THR A 82 -13.03 2.33 -14.09
N ARG A 83 -12.98 3.06 -15.23
CA ARG A 83 -11.74 3.70 -15.68
C ARG A 83 -11.11 4.68 -14.68
N THR A 84 -11.90 5.18 -13.74
CA THR A 84 -11.50 6.26 -12.83
C THR A 84 -11.70 5.93 -11.36
N LEU A 85 -12.35 4.82 -11.04
CA LEU A 85 -12.67 4.42 -9.68
C LEU A 85 -12.05 3.06 -9.34
N ARG A 86 -11.22 3.06 -8.32
CA ARG A 86 -10.66 1.88 -7.66
C ARG A 86 -11.46 1.58 -6.40
N VAL A 87 -11.68 0.31 -6.10
CA VAL A 87 -12.38 -0.15 -4.90
C VAL A 87 -11.49 -1.13 -4.15
N LEU A 88 -11.41 -0.96 -2.83
CA LEU A 88 -10.80 -1.94 -1.93
C LEU A 88 -11.86 -2.98 -1.57
N THR A 89 -11.52 -4.26 -1.69
CA THR A 89 -12.38 -5.34 -1.24
C THR A 89 -12.39 -5.40 0.28
N GLY A 90 -13.57 -5.56 0.87
CA GLY A 90 -13.72 -5.55 2.34
C GLY A 90 -14.41 -6.78 2.90
N GLY A 91 -15.16 -7.46 2.10
CA GLY A 91 -15.99 -8.60 2.49
C GLY A 91 -16.72 -9.14 1.28
N ASP A 92 -17.68 -10.04 1.48
CA ASP A 92 -18.44 -10.65 0.40
C ASP A 92 -19.23 -9.64 -0.44
N ASP A 93 -19.06 -9.76 -1.73
CA ASP A 93 -20.04 -9.47 -2.82
C ASP A 93 -20.78 -8.14 -2.77
N GLY A 94 -20.16 -7.08 -2.26
CA GLY A 94 -20.73 -5.73 -2.26
C GLY A 94 -21.68 -5.46 -1.09
N GLU A 95 -21.85 -6.38 -0.18
CA GLU A 95 -22.46 -6.11 1.10
C GLU A 95 -21.44 -5.54 2.10
N SER A 96 -21.92 -4.73 3.00
CA SER A 96 -21.19 -3.97 4.01
C SER A 96 -20.05 -4.78 4.63
N MET A 97 -18.90 -4.14 4.89
CA MET A 97 -17.77 -4.67 5.70
C MET A 97 -18.19 -5.25 7.07
N LEU A 98 -19.44 -5.16 7.42
CA LEU A 98 -20.05 -5.53 8.70
C LEU A 98 -21.06 -6.65 8.58
N ALA A 99 -21.11 -7.37 7.46
CA ALA A 99 -22.21 -8.30 7.14
C ALA A 99 -22.28 -9.54 8.04
N ASP A 100 -21.19 -9.91 8.71
CA ASP A 100 -21.17 -11.07 9.64
C ASP A 100 -21.58 -10.72 11.08
N GLY A 101 -21.93 -9.46 11.35
CA GLY A 101 -22.27 -8.98 12.69
C GLY A 101 -21.07 -8.84 13.65
N THR A 102 -19.87 -9.28 13.26
CA THR A 102 -18.64 -9.10 14.06
C THR A 102 -17.94 -7.78 13.78
N GLY A 103 -18.20 -7.18 12.64
CA GLY A 103 -17.53 -5.98 12.15
C GLY A 103 -16.12 -6.21 11.61
N ASP A 104 -15.71 -7.45 11.46
CA ASP A 104 -14.39 -7.80 10.94
C ASP A 104 -14.45 -8.06 9.42
N PRO A 105 -13.51 -7.50 8.62
CA PRO A 105 -13.42 -7.79 7.19
C PRO A 105 -12.86 -9.21 6.96
N LYS A 106 -13.12 -9.80 5.80
CA LYS A 106 -12.51 -11.09 5.41
C LYS A 106 -10.98 -11.00 5.38
N SER A 107 -10.32 -12.07 5.79
CA SER A 107 -8.86 -12.14 5.93
C SER A 107 -8.09 -11.92 4.62
N ASP A 108 -8.61 -12.41 3.52
CA ASP A 108 -8.05 -12.33 2.18
C ASP A 108 -8.42 -11.04 1.42
N SER A 109 -9.35 -10.25 1.99
CA SER A 109 -9.74 -8.98 1.39
C SER A 109 -8.66 -7.90 1.56
N ASP A 110 -8.67 -6.88 0.71
CA ASP A 110 -7.74 -5.75 0.80
C ASP A 110 -7.79 -5.06 2.18
N LEU A 111 -9.00 -4.85 2.69
CA LEU A 111 -9.19 -4.23 4.01
C LEU A 111 -8.79 -5.18 5.14
N GLY A 112 -9.08 -6.48 5.00
CA GLY A 112 -8.64 -7.51 5.95
C GLY A 112 -7.13 -7.51 6.10
N ARG A 113 -6.38 -7.51 5.01
CA ARG A 113 -4.92 -7.46 5.02
C ARG A 113 -4.40 -6.24 5.80
N ILE A 114 -4.97 -5.05 5.60
CA ILE A 114 -4.58 -3.83 6.31
C ILE A 114 -4.93 -3.94 7.81
N VAL A 115 -6.18 -4.32 8.12
CA VAL A 115 -6.68 -4.37 9.51
C VAL A 115 -5.94 -5.41 10.33
N TYR A 116 -5.70 -6.61 9.75
CA TYR A 116 -5.06 -7.69 10.50
C TYR A 116 -3.57 -7.45 10.69
N ALA A 117 -2.86 -6.91 9.72
CA ALA A 117 -1.48 -6.46 9.92
C ALA A 117 -1.38 -5.44 11.08
N PHE A 118 -2.32 -4.50 11.15
CA PHE A 118 -2.36 -3.51 12.23
C PHE A 118 -2.71 -4.12 13.58
N ARG A 119 -3.73 -5.00 13.66
CA ARG A 119 -4.13 -5.67 14.92
C ARG A 119 -3.07 -6.63 15.44
N GLN A 120 -2.45 -7.42 14.56
CA GLN A 120 -1.32 -8.28 14.90
C GLN A 120 -0.15 -7.46 15.45
N TRP A 121 0.22 -6.38 14.77
CA TRP A 121 1.29 -5.50 15.25
C TRP A 121 0.97 -4.87 16.61
N ARG A 122 -0.27 -4.54 16.87
CA ARG A 122 -0.72 -4.05 18.19
C ARG A 122 -0.72 -5.12 19.28
N GLY A 123 -0.57 -6.39 18.93
CA GLY A 123 -0.68 -7.52 19.86
C GLY A 123 -2.10 -7.73 20.37
N GLU A 124 -3.10 -7.37 19.56
CA GLU A 124 -4.50 -7.66 19.86
C GLU A 124 -4.78 -9.17 19.68
N PRO A 125 -5.73 -9.76 20.44
CA PRO A 125 -6.08 -11.16 20.27
C PRO A 125 -6.64 -11.43 18.88
N ALA A 126 -6.42 -12.66 18.38
CA ALA A 126 -7.03 -13.12 17.16
C ALA A 126 -8.57 -13.04 17.23
N PRO A 127 -9.25 -12.73 16.13
CA PRO A 127 -10.69 -12.91 16.04
C PRO A 127 -11.07 -14.36 16.32
N ALA A 128 -12.27 -14.60 16.87
CA ALA A 128 -12.70 -15.96 17.23
C ALA A 128 -12.69 -16.94 16.03
N TRP A 129 -13.02 -16.44 14.86
CA TRP A 129 -13.05 -17.22 13.61
C TRP A 129 -11.66 -17.52 13.02
N TRP A 130 -10.59 -16.81 13.44
CA TRP A 130 -9.23 -17.07 12.96
C TRP A 130 -8.68 -18.44 13.34
N ASN A 131 -9.19 -19.02 14.42
CA ASN A 131 -8.72 -20.28 14.96
C ASN A 131 -9.45 -21.51 14.36
N ASP A 132 -10.04 -21.39 13.18
CA ASP A 132 -10.74 -22.47 12.46
C ASP A 132 -9.80 -23.52 11.82
N GLY A 133 -8.49 -23.26 11.81
CA GLY A 133 -7.45 -24.13 11.25
C GLY A 133 -7.14 -23.86 9.77
N GLU A 134 -7.83 -22.91 9.14
CA GLU A 134 -7.58 -22.49 7.75
C GLU A 134 -6.59 -21.34 7.67
N HIS A 135 -6.39 -20.61 8.77
CA HIS A 135 -5.52 -19.45 8.85
C HIS A 135 -4.20 -19.77 9.53
N GLY A 136 -3.15 -19.04 9.15
CA GLY A 136 -1.84 -19.16 9.78
C GLY A 136 -1.81 -18.66 11.22
N GLU A 137 -0.63 -18.67 11.84
CA GLU A 137 -0.44 -18.18 13.20
C GLU A 137 -0.75 -16.69 13.31
N TRP A 138 -1.48 -16.29 14.37
CA TRP A 138 -1.81 -14.87 14.64
C TRP A 138 -0.60 -14.16 15.28
N VAL A 139 0.42 -13.92 14.48
CA VAL A 139 1.65 -13.23 14.90
C VAL A 139 2.01 -12.18 13.85
N TYR A 140 2.40 -10.99 14.30
CA TYR A 140 2.92 -9.98 13.41
C TYR A 140 4.29 -10.36 12.86
N GLY A 141 4.47 -10.18 11.58
CA GLY A 141 5.74 -10.22 10.89
C GLY A 141 5.81 -9.11 9.84
N ASP A 142 7.00 -8.56 9.60
CA ASP A 142 7.22 -7.66 8.48
C ASP A 142 6.98 -8.42 7.16
N ILE A 143 6.22 -7.81 6.24
CA ILE A 143 5.93 -8.39 4.92
C ILE A 143 6.56 -7.47 3.87
N PRO A 144 7.61 -7.94 3.16
CA PRO A 144 8.24 -7.16 2.10
C PRO A 144 7.23 -6.64 1.07
N GLY A 145 7.37 -5.36 0.72
CA GLY A 145 6.46 -4.69 -0.21
C GLY A 145 5.09 -4.32 0.34
N PHE A 146 4.74 -4.73 1.58
CA PHE A 146 3.42 -4.46 2.14
C PHE A 146 3.46 -3.77 3.52
N CYS A 147 4.08 -4.36 4.54
CA CYS A 147 4.11 -3.73 5.86
C CYS A 147 5.45 -3.93 6.58
N LYS A 148 5.84 -2.94 7.39
CA LYS A 148 7.02 -3.00 8.25
C LYS A 148 6.88 -2.08 9.45
N ALA A 149 7.31 -2.58 10.60
CA ALA A 149 7.51 -1.77 11.80
C ALA A 149 8.91 -1.15 11.79
N GLU A 150 9.01 0.15 12.11
CA GLU A 150 10.28 0.85 12.13
C GLU A 150 10.40 1.69 13.39
N THR A 151 11.64 1.80 13.90
CA THR A 151 11.94 2.60 15.08
C THR A 151 12.04 4.09 14.76
N ILE A 152 11.84 4.95 15.77
CA ILE A 152 12.04 6.41 15.62
C ILE A 152 13.46 6.71 15.11
N ALA A 153 14.47 5.98 15.58
CA ALA A 153 15.84 6.14 15.12
C ALA A 153 16.02 5.76 13.64
N GLY A 154 15.34 4.71 13.19
CA GLY A 154 15.31 4.31 11.79
C GLY A 154 14.63 5.36 10.92
N ILE A 155 13.49 5.88 11.37
CA ILE A 155 12.77 6.98 10.70
C ILE A 155 13.66 8.23 10.59
N GLY A 156 14.40 8.55 11.64
CA GLY A 156 15.36 9.66 11.65
C GLY A 156 16.44 9.53 10.58
N LYS A 157 16.96 8.33 10.32
CA LYS A 157 17.94 8.07 9.24
C LYS A 157 17.38 8.41 7.85
N HIS A 158 16.07 8.37 7.68
CA HIS A 158 15.37 8.73 6.45
C HIS A 158 14.86 10.19 6.45
N GLY A 159 15.37 11.05 7.33
CA GLY A 159 14.99 12.47 7.41
C GLY A 159 13.53 12.69 7.78
N PHE A 160 12.96 11.81 8.59
CA PHE A 160 11.56 11.84 9.03
C PHE A 160 10.54 11.86 7.89
N VAL A 161 10.91 11.31 6.74
CA VAL A 161 9.97 11.03 5.64
C VAL A 161 9.18 9.79 5.99
N LEU A 162 7.85 9.87 5.96
CA LEU A 162 6.94 8.81 6.41
C LEU A 162 6.28 8.05 5.25
N THR A 163 6.84 8.09 4.05
CA THR A 163 6.32 7.34 2.89
C THR A 163 6.54 5.84 3.08
N PRO A 164 5.49 5.00 3.23
CA PRO A 164 5.64 3.58 3.56
C PRO A 164 6.57 2.81 2.63
N GLY A 165 6.53 3.07 1.32
CA GLY A 165 7.40 2.40 0.35
C GLY A 165 8.90 2.56 0.57
N ARG A 166 9.35 3.47 1.46
CA ARG A 166 10.76 3.58 1.86
C ARG A 166 11.16 2.52 2.88
N TYR A 167 10.18 2.01 3.63
CA TYR A 167 10.40 1.13 4.77
C TYR A 167 10.10 -0.33 4.44
N VAL A 168 9.01 -0.59 3.70
CA VAL A 168 8.54 -1.95 3.42
C VAL A 168 9.43 -2.75 2.46
N GLY A 169 10.39 -2.08 1.80
CA GLY A 169 11.26 -2.75 0.82
C GLY A 169 10.54 -3.07 -0.50
N ALA A 170 11.22 -3.82 -1.34
CA ALA A 170 10.64 -4.38 -2.54
C ALA A 170 9.96 -5.71 -2.20
N GLU A 171 8.82 -5.97 -2.82
CA GLU A 171 8.21 -7.29 -2.85
C GLU A 171 9.21 -8.26 -3.49
N GLU A 172 9.41 -9.43 -2.91
CA GLU A 172 10.17 -10.49 -3.57
C GLU A 172 9.41 -10.85 -4.85
N VAL A 173 9.95 -10.44 -5.97
CA VAL A 173 9.46 -10.89 -7.27
C VAL A 173 9.99 -12.31 -7.41
N GLU A 174 9.11 -13.31 -7.47
CA GLU A 174 9.51 -14.64 -7.91
C GLU A 174 10.24 -14.45 -9.24
N GLU A 175 11.53 -14.75 -9.27
CA GLU A 175 12.28 -14.76 -10.51
C GLU A 175 11.56 -15.78 -11.41
N ASP A 176 11.16 -15.34 -12.59
CA ASP A 176 10.49 -16.20 -13.59
C ASP A 176 11.38 -17.34 -14.07
N GLY A 177 12.54 -17.51 -13.46
CA GLY A 177 13.51 -18.56 -13.72
C GLY A 177 14.17 -18.47 -15.11
N GLU A 178 13.79 -17.50 -15.94
CA GLU A 178 14.40 -17.28 -17.25
C GLU A 178 15.69 -16.46 -17.08
N PRO A 179 16.86 -16.98 -17.41
CA PRO A 179 18.12 -16.24 -17.32
C PRO A 179 18.06 -14.95 -18.15
N PHE A 180 18.59 -13.85 -17.60
CA PHE A 180 18.61 -12.55 -18.28
C PHE A 180 19.21 -12.65 -19.71
N ALA A 181 20.22 -13.49 -19.88
CA ALA A 181 20.87 -13.71 -21.18
C ALA A 181 19.93 -14.29 -22.26
N GLU A 182 18.87 -14.98 -21.87
CA GLU A 182 17.84 -15.53 -22.76
C GLU A 182 16.67 -14.56 -22.92
N LYS A 183 16.23 -13.97 -21.80
CA LYS A 183 15.11 -13.03 -21.76
C LYS A 183 15.40 -11.74 -22.54
N TYR A 184 16.60 -11.17 -22.39
CA TYR A 184 16.96 -9.91 -23.02
C TYR A 184 16.91 -9.94 -24.55
N PRO A 185 17.55 -10.91 -25.26
CA PRO A 185 17.46 -10.98 -26.73
C PRO A 185 16.02 -11.17 -27.22
N ARG A 186 15.22 -11.97 -26.51
CA ARG A 186 13.81 -12.19 -26.87
C ARG A 186 13.00 -10.90 -26.77
N LEU A 187 13.11 -10.18 -25.66
CA LEU A 187 12.40 -8.90 -25.46
C LEU A 187 12.88 -7.83 -26.45
N LEU A 188 14.17 -7.82 -26.79
CA LEU A 188 14.70 -6.91 -27.79
C LEU A 188 14.11 -7.20 -29.19
N ALA A 189 14.01 -8.47 -29.57
CA ALA A 189 13.38 -8.85 -30.82
C ALA A 189 11.88 -8.48 -30.88
N GLU A 190 11.15 -8.69 -29.79
CA GLU A 190 9.74 -8.28 -29.67
C GLU A 190 9.59 -6.75 -29.80
N LEU A 191 10.49 -5.99 -29.20
CA LEU A 191 10.51 -4.52 -29.29
C LEU A 191 10.77 -4.03 -30.72
N GLU A 192 11.72 -4.63 -31.42
CA GLU A 192 12.01 -4.34 -32.83
C GLU A 192 10.77 -4.58 -33.72
N VAL A 193 10.04 -5.68 -33.49
CA VAL A 193 8.77 -5.96 -34.19
C VAL A 193 7.74 -4.87 -33.91
N CYS A 194 7.61 -4.44 -32.65
CA CYS A 194 6.70 -3.35 -32.28
C CYS A 194 7.08 -2.01 -32.95
N PHE A 195 8.36 -1.71 -33.05
CA PHE A 195 8.83 -0.50 -33.75
C PHE A 195 8.48 -0.57 -35.24
N GLY A 196 8.74 -1.68 -35.90
CA GLY A 196 8.38 -1.86 -37.31
C GLY A 196 6.88 -1.70 -37.57
N GLU A 197 6.03 -2.28 -36.71
CA GLU A 197 4.58 -2.11 -36.81
C GLU A 197 4.16 -0.66 -36.55
N GLY A 198 4.79 0.03 -35.58
CA GLY A 198 4.56 1.45 -35.30
C GLY A 198 4.87 2.33 -36.53
N GLU A 199 6.00 2.08 -37.21
CA GLU A 199 6.37 2.81 -38.43
C GLU A 199 5.37 2.54 -39.57
N ARG A 200 4.96 1.28 -39.76
CA ARG A 200 3.94 0.90 -40.73
C ARG A 200 2.60 1.63 -40.48
N LEU A 201 2.12 1.60 -39.24
CA LEU A 201 0.87 2.28 -38.86
C LEU A 201 0.97 3.79 -39.05
N MET A 202 2.11 4.38 -38.71
CA MET A 202 2.34 5.81 -38.88
C MET A 202 2.32 6.20 -40.38
N ALA A 203 2.87 5.37 -41.26
CA ALA A 203 2.77 5.58 -42.70
C ALA A 203 1.33 5.51 -43.21
N VAL A 204 0.55 4.54 -42.75
CA VAL A 204 -0.89 4.42 -43.07
C VAL A 204 -1.68 5.64 -42.62
N VAL A 205 -1.48 6.10 -41.40
CA VAL A 205 -2.15 7.30 -40.87
C VAL A 205 -1.80 8.53 -41.72
N ARG A 206 -0.53 8.73 -42.04
CA ARG A 206 -0.10 9.84 -42.90
C ARG A 206 -0.74 9.81 -44.28
N GLU A 207 -0.90 8.64 -44.87
CA GLU A 207 -1.54 8.48 -46.18
C GLU A 207 -3.04 8.81 -46.12
N GLN A 208 -3.73 8.33 -45.09
CA GLN A 208 -5.15 8.62 -44.88
C GLN A 208 -5.40 10.13 -44.66
N LEU A 209 -4.52 10.79 -43.89
CA LEU A 209 -4.63 12.25 -43.67
C LEU A 209 -4.46 13.06 -44.94
N LYS A 210 -3.63 12.61 -45.92
CA LYS A 210 -3.56 13.29 -47.24
C LYS A 210 -4.85 13.17 -48.04
N GLY A 211 -5.61 12.09 -47.85
CA GLY A 211 -6.92 11.90 -48.49
C GLY A 211 -8.03 12.78 -47.93
N VAL A 212 -7.92 13.19 -46.67
CA VAL A 212 -8.93 14.07 -46.00
C VAL A 212 -8.68 15.53 -46.31
N ALA A 213 -7.50 15.95 -46.73
CA ALA A 213 -7.12 17.33 -47.04
C ALA A 213 -7.48 17.73 -48.48
N ARG A 214 -8.31 16.99 -49.19
CA ARG A 214 -8.93 17.30 -50.46
C ARG A 214 -10.45 17.46 -50.27
#